data_534abd32b2795bb8865552403c178ad6
#
_entry.id   534abd32b2795bb8865552403c178ad6
#
_cell.length_a   1.000
_cell.length_b   1.000
_cell.length_c   1.000
_cell.angle_alpha   90.00
_cell.angle_beta   90.00
_cell.angle_gamma   90.00
#
_symmetry.space_group_name_H-M   'P 1'
#
loop_
_entity.id
_entity.type
_entity.pdbx_description
1 polymer ?
#
loop_
_entity_poly.entity_id
_entity_poly.type
_entity_poly.pdbx_seq_one_letter_code
_entity_poly.pdbx_strand_id
1 'polypeptide(L)'
;MLSYAVLEIKLNPIPKQEHMKPFTTHTGLVAAMDRANVDTDQIIPKQFLKRIERTGFGEFLFFDWRFLEDGKFELNQPAVRGASILLAQRNFGSGSSREHAVWALEDYGFRAVLAPSFADIFFNNCFKNGVLPIALPEAVIADLFRRAKEHEPYELTIDLEMQMVSDGHGLEVPFTIEPFRRHCLLNGLDDIALTLQHEEKISAFEAARG
;
A
#
# COMPACT_ATOMS: atom_id res chain seq x y z
N MET A 1 -52.57 -19.83 -22.31
CA MET A 1 -51.13 -19.82 -22.71
C MET A 1 -50.47 -18.59 -22.12
N LEU A 2 -49.72 -18.81 -21.01
CA LEU A 2 -48.95 -17.73 -20.39
C LEU A 2 -47.56 -17.72 -20.99
N SER A 3 -47.22 -16.64 -21.68
CA SER A 3 -45.89 -16.41 -22.25
C SER A 3 -44.93 -15.99 -21.12
N TYR A 4 -43.94 -16.81 -20.83
CA TYR A 4 -42.84 -16.43 -19.98
C TYR A 4 -41.88 -15.54 -20.76
N ALA A 5 -41.89 -14.24 -20.48
CA ALA A 5 -40.85 -13.34 -20.95
C ALA A 5 -39.54 -13.67 -20.22
N VAL A 6 -38.56 -14.21 -20.91
CA VAL A 6 -37.18 -14.39 -20.40
C VAL A 6 -36.59 -12.99 -20.26
N LEU A 7 -36.38 -12.57 -19.05
CA LEU A 7 -35.66 -11.33 -18.73
C LEU A 7 -34.17 -11.55 -19.09
N GLU A 8 -33.74 -11.03 -20.23
CA GLU A 8 -32.31 -10.95 -20.54
C GLU A 8 -31.64 -9.98 -19.56
N ILE A 9 -31.00 -10.54 -18.56
CA ILE A 9 -30.12 -9.77 -17.67
C ILE A 9 -28.89 -9.38 -18.52
N LYS A 10 -28.88 -8.14 -19.03
CA LYS A 10 -27.66 -7.56 -19.59
C LYS A 10 -26.64 -7.44 -18.46
N LEU A 11 -25.73 -8.41 -18.37
CA LEU A 11 -24.53 -8.27 -17.55
C LEU A 11 -23.76 -7.08 -18.07
N ASN A 12 -23.73 -6.00 -17.29
CA ASN A 12 -22.80 -4.91 -17.56
C ASN A 12 -21.38 -5.51 -17.58
N PRO A 13 -20.54 -5.14 -18.57
CA PRO A 13 -19.16 -5.61 -18.57
C PRO A 13 -18.54 -5.23 -17.23
N ILE A 14 -17.95 -6.23 -16.57
CA ILE A 14 -17.17 -6.01 -15.35
C ILE A 14 -16.16 -4.91 -15.68
N PRO A 15 -16.14 -3.78 -14.93
CA PRO A 15 -15.16 -2.74 -15.20
C PRO A 15 -13.78 -3.38 -15.23
N LYS A 16 -12.96 -3.06 -16.23
CA LYS A 16 -11.57 -3.54 -16.31
C LYS A 16 -10.92 -3.18 -14.98
N GLN A 17 -10.63 -4.20 -14.20
CA GLN A 17 -9.93 -4.03 -12.93
C GLN A 17 -8.56 -3.44 -13.27
N GLU A 18 -8.27 -2.25 -12.76
CA GLU A 18 -6.94 -1.67 -12.92
C GLU A 18 -5.96 -2.61 -12.22
N HIS A 19 -5.06 -3.20 -12.99
CA HIS A 19 -4.01 -4.05 -12.46
C HIS A 19 -3.11 -3.25 -11.53
N MET A 20 -2.59 -3.90 -10.51
CA MET A 20 -1.59 -3.33 -9.61
C MET A 20 -0.45 -2.70 -10.43
N LYS A 21 -0.06 -1.47 -10.10
CA LYS A 21 1.04 -0.79 -10.81
C LYS A 21 2.37 -1.46 -10.47
N PRO A 22 3.19 -1.86 -11.46
CA PRO A 22 4.53 -2.38 -11.21
C PRO A 22 5.35 -1.44 -10.33
N PHE A 23 6.17 -2.02 -9.46
CA PHE A 23 7.12 -1.30 -8.63
C PHE A 23 8.54 -1.72 -9.05
N THR A 24 9.26 -0.87 -9.74
CA THR A 24 10.67 -1.10 -10.10
C THR A 24 11.57 -0.18 -9.28
N THR A 25 11.66 1.07 -9.68
CA THR A 25 12.34 2.14 -8.93
C THR A 25 11.34 3.24 -8.64
N HIS A 26 11.34 3.75 -7.42
CA HIS A 26 10.48 4.83 -6.99
C HIS A 26 11.28 5.88 -6.21
N THR A 27 11.28 7.11 -6.70
CA THR A 27 11.79 8.26 -5.97
C THR A 27 10.61 9.10 -5.48
N GLY A 28 10.59 9.43 -4.21
CA GLY A 28 9.49 10.17 -3.64
C GLY A 28 9.81 10.89 -2.35
N LEU A 29 8.98 11.87 -2.08
CA LEU A 29 9.03 12.65 -0.85
C LEU A 29 8.63 11.78 0.34
N VAL A 30 9.34 11.94 1.45
CA VAL A 30 9.14 11.20 2.70
C VAL A 30 8.23 11.98 3.65
N ALA A 31 7.16 11.34 4.11
CA ALA A 31 6.40 11.77 5.27
C ALA A 31 6.92 11.02 6.51
N ALA A 32 7.56 11.73 7.41
CA ALA A 32 8.15 11.16 8.63
C ALA A 32 7.13 11.23 9.78
N MET A 33 6.55 10.07 10.13
CA MET A 33 5.56 9.92 11.20
C MET A 33 6.19 9.16 12.39
N ASP A 34 6.69 9.89 13.37
CA ASP A 34 7.40 9.34 14.54
C ASP A 34 6.44 8.75 15.58
N ARG A 35 5.65 7.73 15.15
CA ARG A 35 4.63 7.05 15.96
C ARG A 35 4.80 5.56 15.89
N ALA A 36 4.92 4.90 17.05
CA ALA A 36 4.97 3.44 17.16
C ALA A 36 3.57 2.85 17.41
N ASN A 37 3.40 1.55 17.09
CA ASN A 37 2.18 0.79 17.31
C ASN A 37 0.94 1.42 16.64
N VAL A 38 1.13 2.03 15.48
CA VAL A 38 0.03 2.58 14.70
C VAL A 38 -0.89 1.44 14.26
N ASP A 39 -2.12 1.46 14.74
CA ASP A 39 -3.09 0.40 14.43
C ASP A 39 -3.96 0.73 13.22
N THR A 40 -4.67 -0.28 12.72
CA THR A 40 -5.51 -0.14 11.53
C THR A 40 -6.73 0.75 11.75
N ASP A 41 -7.21 0.96 12.99
CA ASP A 41 -8.27 1.93 13.30
C ASP A 41 -7.75 3.37 13.22
N GLN A 42 -6.48 3.59 13.56
CA GLN A 42 -5.82 4.89 13.39
C GLN A 42 -5.52 5.19 11.92
N ILE A 43 -5.14 4.17 11.14
CA ILE A 43 -4.91 4.32 9.69
C ILE A 43 -6.22 4.63 8.97
N ILE A 44 -7.29 3.87 9.25
CA ILE A 44 -8.63 4.06 8.69
C ILE A 44 -9.71 3.76 9.73
N PRO A 45 -10.44 4.78 10.26
CA PRO A 45 -11.47 4.58 11.26
C PRO A 45 -12.64 3.72 10.77
N LYS A 46 -13.21 2.93 11.67
CA LYS A 46 -14.29 1.93 11.40
C LYS A 46 -15.48 2.48 10.64
N GLN A 47 -15.82 3.74 10.87
CA GLN A 47 -16.99 4.38 10.24
C GLN A 47 -16.91 4.41 8.72
N PHE A 48 -15.69 4.39 8.15
CA PHE A 48 -15.46 4.44 6.71
C PHE A 48 -15.46 3.06 6.04
N LEU A 49 -15.47 1.96 6.79
CA LEU A 49 -15.39 0.60 6.26
C LEU A 49 -16.70 0.08 5.64
N LYS A 50 -17.79 0.85 5.68
CA LYS A 50 -19.08 0.47 5.10
C LYS A 50 -19.18 0.73 3.58
N ARG A 51 -18.16 1.36 3.00
CA ARG A 51 -18.10 1.61 1.55
C ARG A 51 -17.88 0.31 0.79
N ILE A 52 -18.54 0.20 -0.37
CA ILE A 52 -18.45 -0.98 -1.26
C ILE A 52 -17.30 -0.80 -2.25
N GLU A 53 -17.02 0.44 -2.63
CA GLU A 53 -15.95 0.79 -3.56
C GLU A 53 -14.57 0.51 -2.94
N ARG A 54 -13.60 0.11 -3.78
CA ARG A 54 -12.20 -0.11 -3.35
C ARG A 54 -11.33 1.17 -3.42
N THR A 55 -11.89 2.27 -3.92
CA THR A 55 -11.20 3.54 -4.14
C THR A 55 -11.86 4.67 -3.36
N GLY A 56 -11.14 5.79 -3.17
CA GLY A 56 -11.62 6.95 -2.42
C GLY A 56 -11.42 6.83 -0.91
N PHE A 57 -10.55 5.94 -0.46
CA PHE A 57 -10.19 5.81 0.96
C PHE A 57 -9.08 6.76 1.38
N GLY A 58 -8.29 7.30 0.46
CA GLY A 58 -7.17 8.20 0.74
C GLY A 58 -7.59 9.48 1.47
N GLU A 59 -8.80 9.99 1.22
CA GLU A 59 -9.34 11.14 1.95
C GLU A 59 -9.54 10.86 3.45
N PHE A 60 -9.73 9.58 3.84
CA PHE A 60 -9.93 9.14 5.22
C PHE A 60 -8.67 8.61 5.90
N LEU A 61 -7.53 8.60 5.19
CA LEU A 61 -6.26 8.18 5.76
C LEU A 61 -5.92 9.02 6.99
N PHE A 62 -5.67 8.36 8.12
CA PHE A 62 -5.37 8.99 9.42
C PHE A 62 -6.39 10.08 9.80
N PHE A 63 -7.67 9.85 9.51
CA PHE A 63 -8.74 10.86 9.61
C PHE A 63 -8.76 11.56 10.96
N ASP A 64 -8.70 10.82 12.06
CA ASP A 64 -8.79 11.38 13.40
C ASP A 64 -7.59 12.30 13.67
N TRP A 65 -6.39 11.89 13.32
CA TRP A 65 -5.18 12.71 13.49
C TRP A 65 -5.13 13.92 12.55
N ARG A 66 -5.60 13.75 11.32
CA ARG A 66 -5.57 14.82 10.31
C ARG A 66 -6.58 15.91 10.55
N PHE A 67 -7.76 15.56 11.08
CA PHE A 67 -8.90 16.48 11.12
C PHE A 67 -9.43 16.76 12.52
N LEU A 68 -9.20 15.90 13.52
CA LEU A 68 -9.71 16.05 14.87
C LEU A 68 -8.64 16.51 15.88
N GLU A 69 -7.36 16.31 15.57
CA GLU A 69 -6.25 16.88 16.33
C GLU A 69 -5.87 18.26 15.76
N ASP A 70 -5.32 19.16 16.57
CA ASP A 70 -5.05 20.60 16.32
C ASP A 70 -4.26 20.99 15.04
N GLY A 71 -4.43 20.27 13.95
CA GLY A 71 -3.79 20.53 12.65
C GLY A 71 -2.27 20.32 12.61
N LYS A 72 -1.69 19.79 13.68
CA LYS A 72 -0.24 19.56 13.83
C LYS A 72 0.22 18.20 13.35
N PHE A 73 -0.71 17.39 12.84
CA PHE A 73 -0.35 16.06 12.34
C PHE A 73 0.65 16.15 11.18
N GLU A 74 1.60 15.27 11.15
CA GLU A 74 2.76 15.29 10.24
C GLU A 74 2.35 15.40 8.77
N LEU A 75 1.34 14.65 8.33
CA LEU A 75 0.86 14.67 6.93
C LEU A 75 0.10 15.96 6.55
N ASN A 76 -0.27 16.79 7.52
CA ASN A 76 -0.91 18.08 7.24
C ASN A 76 0.11 19.21 6.93
N GLN A 77 1.40 18.94 7.14
CA GLN A 77 2.45 19.92 6.89
C GLN A 77 2.64 20.15 5.39
N PRO A 78 2.78 21.41 4.93
CA PRO A 78 2.99 21.70 3.51
C PRO A 78 4.23 21.02 2.90
N ALA A 79 5.28 20.84 3.71
CA ALA A 79 6.54 20.21 3.29
C ALA A 79 6.40 18.75 2.85
N VAL A 80 5.39 18.03 3.33
CA VAL A 80 5.15 16.61 2.96
C VAL A 80 3.96 16.43 2.03
N ARG A 81 3.45 17.52 1.44
CA ARG A 81 2.34 17.43 0.48
C ARG A 81 2.76 16.63 -0.75
N GLY A 82 2.02 15.57 -1.05
CA GLY A 82 2.33 14.66 -2.16
C GLY A 82 3.41 13.63 -1.80
N ALA A 83 3.73 13.47 -0.52
CA ALA A 83 4.62 12.41 -0.08
C ALA A 83 4.10 11.04 -0.54
N SER A 84 5.01 10.22 -1.03
CA SER A 84 4.72 8.87 -1.54
C SER A 84 5.49 7.77 -0.81
N ILE A 85 6.31 8.16 0.16
CA ILE A 85 7.03 7.25 1.05
C ILE A 85 6.69 7.63 2.49
N LEU A 86 6.16 6.66 3.25
CA LEU A 86 5.87 6.84 4.67
C LEU A 86 7.00 6.24 5.50
N LEU A 87 7.57 7.04 6.39
CA LEU A 87 8.53 6.58 7.41
C LEU A 87 7.81 6.50 8.75
N ALA A 88 7.81 5.33 9.37
CA ALA A 88 7.08 5.06 10.61
C ALA A 88 7.94 4.31 11.63
N GLN A 89 7.43 4.18 12.85
CA GLN A 89 8.06 3.42 13.93
C GLN A 89 7.58 1.97 13.95
N ARG A 90 8.10 1.19 14.91
CA ARG A 90 7.84 -0.25 15.05
C ARG A 90 6.36 -0.60 15.16
N ASN A 91 6.03 -1.85 14.77
CA ASN A 91 4.72 -2.46 14.88
C ASN A 91 3.63 -1.66 14.13
N PHE A 92 3.97 -1.21 12.91
CA PHE A 92 3.04 -0.46 12.06
C PHE A 92 1.95 -1.38 11.48
N GLY A 93 0.71 -0.90 11.44
CA GLY A 93 -0.43 -1.65 10.93
C GLY A 93 -0.95 -2.72 11.89
N SER A 94 -0.70 -2.56 13.21
CA SER A 94 -1.23 -3.45 14.24
C SER A 94 -2.77 -3.43 14.31
N GLY A 95 -3.36 -4.28 15.15
CA GLY A 95 -4.81 -4.34 15.35
C GLY A 95 -5.53 -5.28 14.40
N SER A 96 -6.70 -4.88 13.92
CA SER A 96 -7.58 -5.73 13.12
C SER A 96 -7.06 -5.95 11.70
N SER A 97 -7.33 -7.15 11.14
CA SER A 97 -7.03 -7.46 9.74
C SER A 97 -7.91 -6.63 8.80
N ARG A 98 -7.40 -5.49 8.34
CA ARG A 98 -8.12 -4.58 7.43
C ARG A 98 -7.30 -4.25 6.21
N GLU A 99 -7.71 -4.78 5.09
CA GLU A 99 -7.13 -4.43 3.79
C GLU A 99 -7.36 -2.95 3.44
N HIS A 100 -8.48 -2.38 3.92
CA HIS A 100 -8.83 -0.96 3.77
C HIS A 100 -7.72 0.00 4.28
N ALA A 101 -6.93 -0.42 5.27
CA ALA A 101 -5.81 0.38 5.75
C ALA A 101 -4.74 0.56 4.66
N VAL A 102 -4.50 -0.48 3.87
CA VAL A 102 -3.56 -0.41 2.73
C VAL A 102 -4.17 0.35 1.57
N TRP A 103 -5.47 0.16 1.27
CA TRP A 103 -6.18 0.95 0.26
C TRP A 103 -6.13 2.45 0.56
N ALA A 104 -6.30 2.84 1.84
CA ALA A 104 -6.22 4.24 2.24
C ALA A 104 -4.81 4.82 2.02
N LEU A 105 -3.75 4.04 2.27
CA LEU A 105 -2.37 4.45 1.99
C LEU A 105 -2.12 4.59 0.49
N GLU A 106 -2.53 3.61 -0.31
CA GLU A 106 -2.36 3.62 -1.77
C GLU A 106 -3.11 4.77 -2.42
N ASP A 107 -4.40 4.93 -2.10
CA ASP A 107 -5.25 6.00 -2.62
C ASP A 107 -4.75 7.40 -2.23
N TYR A 108 -4.12 7.53 -1.06
CA TYR A 108 -3.48 8.79 -0.66
C TYR A 108 -2.23 9.09 -1.49
N GLY A 109 -1.60 8.05 -2.05
CA GLY A 109 -0.43 8.15 -2.92
C GLY A 109 0.83 7.48 -2.37
N PHE A 110 0.75 6.81 -1.22
CA PHE A 110 1.91 6.08 -0.70
C PHE A 110 2.21 4.82 -1.51
N ARG A 111 3.46 4.73 -1.96
CA ARG A 111 4.00 3.57 -2.70
C ARG A 111 4.85 2.67 -1.80
N ALA A 112 5.42 3.20 -0.74
CA ALA A 112 6.23 2.45 0.20
C ALA A 112 6.03 2.92 1.65
N VAL A 113 6.20 2.00 2.57
CA VAL A 113 6.24 2.27 4.02
C VAL A 113 7.52 1.67 4.58
N LEU A 114 8.34 2.48 5.26
CA LEU A 114 9.57 2.06 5.94
C LEU A 114 9.34 2.08 7.44
N ALA A 115 9.61 0.97 8.12
CA ALA A 115 9.48 0.85 9.57
C ALA A 115 10.42 -0.23 10.13
N PRO A 116 10.69 -0.25 11.45
CA PRO A 116 11.45 -1.33 12.06
C PRO A 116 10.72 -2.66 12.01
N SER A 117 9.40 -2.65 12.12
CA SER A 117 8.55 -3.84 12.03
C SER A 117 7.11 -3.49 11.68
N PHE A 118 6.40 -4.48 11.18
CA PHE A 118 4.99 -4.42 10.79
C PHE A 118 4.21 -5.54 11.47
N ALA A 119 2.90 -5.36 11.62
CA ALA A 119 2.01 -6.48 11.91
C ALA A 119 1.90 -7.39 10.67
N ASP A 120 1.91 -8.71 10.88
CA ASP A 120 2.01 -9.72 9.81
C ASP A 120 0.92 -9.58 8.74
N ILE A 121 -0.33 -9.38 9.16
CA ILE A 121 -1.45 -9.26 8.23
C ILE A 121 -1.34 -7.99 7.40
N PHE A 122 -1.01 -6.87 8.03
CA PHE A 122 -0.81 -5.60 7.33
C PHE A 122 0.33 -5.72 6.31
N PHE A 123 1.45 -6.30 6.72
CA PHE A 123 2.61 -6.56 5.86
C PHE A 123 2.23 -7.36 4.61
N ASN A 124 1.45 -8.44 4.77
CA ASN A 124 0.97 -9.25 3.66
C ASN A 124 0.00 -8.49 2.75
N ASN A 125 -0.92 -7.71 3.32
CA ASN A 125 -1.88 -6.91 2.55
C ASN A 125 -1.19 -5.83 1.71
N CYS A 126 -0.07 -5.26 2.17
CA CYS A 126 0.71 -4.30 1.40
C CYS A 126 1.14 -4.87 0.04
N PHE A 127 1.69 -6.08 0.01
CA PHE A 127 2.13 -6.74 -1.24
C PHE A 127 0.98 -7.00 -2.21
N LYS A 128 -0.20 -7.34 -1.70
CA LYS A 128 -1.39 -7.59 -2.53
C LYS A 128 -1.94 -6.34 -3.20
N ASN A 129 -1.65 -5.18 -2.63
CA ASN A 129 -2.17 -3.89 -3.09
C ASN A 129 -1.07 -2.95 -3.64
N GLY A 130 0.12 -3.45 -3.94
CA GLY A 130 1.18 -2.67 -4.61
C GLY A 130 1.87 -1.62 -3.75
N VAL A 131 1.69 -1.66 -2.44
CA VAL A 131 2.46 -0.87 -1.48
C VAL A 131 3.64 -1.70 -0.99
N LEU A 132 4.86 -1.20 -1.08
CA LEU A 132 6.08 -1.92 -0.66
C LEU A 132 6.38 -1.64 0.83
N PRO A 133 6.17 -2.61 1.74
CA PRO A 133 6.62 -2.49 3.13
C PRO A 133 8.08 -2.91 3.23
N ILE A 134 8.94 -2.04 3.77
CA ILE A 134 10.37 -2.28 3.97
C ILE A 134 10.68 -2.28 5.46
N ALA A 135 11.06 -3.44 5.98
CA ALA A 135 11.54 -3.56 7.35
C ALA A 135 13.05 -3.27 7.39
N LEU A 136 13.44 -2.28 8.20
CA LEU A 136 14.84 -1.86 8.37
C LEU A 136 15.20 -1.86 9.87
N PRO A 137 16.48 -2.06 10.21
CA PRO A 137 16.93 -1.97 11.61
C PRO A 137 16.53 -0.65 12.28
N GLU A 138 16.19 -0.67 13.56
CA GLU A 138 15.78 0.53 14.32
C GLU A 138 16.80 1.67 14.22
N ALA A 139 18.09 1.36 14.21
CA ALA A 139 19.14 2.37 14.06
C ALA A 139 19.10 3.07 12.69
N VAL A 140 18.75 2.34 11.62
CA VAL A 140 18.60 2.91 10.28
C VAL A 140 17.35 3.79 10.23
N ILE A 141 16.25 3.34 10.78
CA ILE A 141 15.01 4.13 10.86
C ILE A 141 15.24 5.42 11.66
N ALA A 142 15.96 5.35 12.78
CA ALA A 142 16.33 6.53 13.56
C ALA A 142 17.19 7.52 12.76
N ASP A 143 18.15 7.04 11.95
CA ASP A 143 18.95 7.88 11.06
C ASP A 143 18.09 8.52 9.97
N LEU A 144 17.16 7.77 9.39
CA LEU A 144 16.21 8.32 8.40
C LEU A 144 15.33 9.43 8.98
N PHE A 145 14.82 9.27 10.22
CA PHE A 145 14.09 10.35 10.91
C PHE A 145 14.96 11.60 11.14
N ARG A 146 16.23 11.41 11.52
CA ARG A 146 17.18 12.52 11.66
C ARG A 146 17.38 13.25 10.32
N ARG A 147 17.67 12.51 9.24
CA ARG A 147 17.88 13.04 7.90
C ARG A 147 16.63 13.77 7.37
N ALA A 148 15.45 13.24 7.60
CA ALA A 148 14.20 13.89 7.22
C ALA A 148 14.01 15.27 7.89
N LYS A 149 14.54 15.47 9.10
CA LYS A 149 14.54 16.78 9.77
C LYS A 149 15.65 17.70 9.26
N GLU A 150 16.80 17.17 8.87
CA GLU A 150 17.95 17.93 8.40
C GLU A 150 17.82 18.44 6.95
N HIS A 151 17.08 17.69 6.10
CA HIS A 151 16.98 17.89 4.66
C HIS A 151 15.54 18.13 4.19
N GLU A 152 14.74 18.90 4.93
CA GLU A 152 13.34 19.14 4.57
C GLU A 152 13.20 20.06 3.34
N PRO A 153 12.53 19.66 2.23
CA PRO A 153 11.88 18.37 1.99
C PRO A 153 12.88 17.23 1.74
N TYR A 154 12.61 16.04 2.30
CA TYR A 154 13.49 14.87 2.20
C TYR A 154 12.94 13.85 1.22
N GLU A 155 13.77 13.39 0.30
CA GLU A 155 13.43 12.39 -0.71
C GLU A 155 14.26 11.11 -0.55
N LEU A 156 13.63 9.99 -0.82
CA LEU A 156 14.30 8.68 -0.94
C LEU A 156 14.05 8.08 -2.31
N THR A 157 15.04 7.34 -2.78
CA THR A 157 14.92 6.44 -3.93
C THR A 157 14.94 5.00 -3.44
N ILE A 158 13.92 4.23 -3.82
CA ILE A 158 13.78 2.82 -3.51
C ILE A 158 13.90 2.05 -4.82
N ASP A 159 14.94 1.26 -4.96
CA ASP A 159 15.16 0.35 -6.09
C ASP A 159 14.85 -1.08 -5.66
N LEU A 160 13.76 -1.65 -6.21
CA LEU A 160 13.33 -2.99 -5.87
C LEU A 160 14.17 -4.07 -6.58
N GLU A 161 14.74 -3.76 -7.75
CA GLU A 161 15.61 -4.69 -8.46
C GLU A 161 16.94 -4.86 -7.73
N MET A 162 17.52 -3.75 -7.27
CA MET A 162 18.76 -3.77 -6.49
C MET A 162 18.52 -4.02 -5.01
N GLN A 163 17.26 -3.95 -4.55
CA GLN A 163 16.86 -4.03 -3.14
C GLN A 163 17.64 -3.00 -2.29
N MET A 164 17.61 -1.74 -2.72
CA MET A 164 18.38 -0.65 -2.13
C MET A 164 17.47 0.55 -1.84
N VAL A 165 17.63 1.15 -0.66
CA VAL A 165 17.10 2.47 -0.32
C VAL A 165 18.26 3.44 -0.30
N SER A 166 18.13 4.57 -1.00
CA SER A 166 19.18 5.59 -1.06
C SER A 166 18.59 7.00 -0.97
N ASP A 167 19.42 7.97 -0.64
CA ASP A 167 19.10 9.39 -0.71
C ASP A 167 20.20 10.15 -1.52
N GLY A 168 19.96 11.41 -1.80
CA GLY A 168 20.97 12.28 -2.43
C GLY A 168 22.12 12.70 -1.50
N HIS A 169 22.17 12.22 -0.28
CA HIS A 169 23.05 12.67 0.80
C HIS A 169 23.97 11.56 1.32
N GLY A 170 24.20 10.51 0.51
CA GLY A 170 25.16 9.46 0.80
C GLY A 170 24.62 8.30 1.64
N LEU A 171 23.30 8.18 1.79
CA LEU A 171 22.68 6.99 2.36
C LEU A 171 22.53 5.91 1.29
N GLU A 172 22.98 4.71 1.59
CA GLU A 172 22.72 3.48 0.83
C GLU A 172 22.44 2.35 1.81
N VAL A 173 21.21 1.85 1.84
CA VAL A 173 20.77 0.82 2.78
C VAL A 173 20.15 -0.34 2.01
N PRO A 174 20.76 -1.53 2.04
CA PRO A 174 20.15 -2.72 1.45
C PRO A 174 18.97 -3.19 2.29
N PHE A 175 17.96 -3.74 1.60
CA PHE A 175 16.85 -4.46 2.22
C PHE A 175 16.64 -5.81 1.55
N THR A 176 15.89 -6.68 2.21
CA THR A 176 15.59 -8.00 1.67
C THR A 176 14.08 -8.18 1.56
N ILE A 177 13.65 -8.75 0.46
CA ILE A 177 12.26 -9.11 0.20
C ILE A 177 12.21 -10.54 -0.33
N GLU A 178 11.19 -11.28 0.07
CA GLU A 178 10.97 -12.65 -0.39
C GLU A 178 10.85 -12.69 -1.94
N PRO A 179 11.53 -13.63 -2.64
CA PRO A 179 11.66 -13.62 -4.10
C PRO A 179 10.33 -13.61 -4.86
N PHE A 180 9.32 -14.35 -4.38
CA PHE A 180 8.01 -14.40 -5.03
C PHE A 180 7.28 -13.05 -4.90
N ARG A 181 7.31 -12.41 -3.73
CA ARG A 181 6.73 -11.08 -3.50
C ARG A 181 7.40 -10.01 -4.36
N ARG A 182 8.73 -10.08 -4.46
CA ARG A 182 9.51 -9.21 -5.34
C ARG A 182 9.08 -9.37 -6.80
N HIS A 183 8.94 -10.62 -7.26
CA HIS A 183 8.45 -10.91 -8.62
C HIS A 183 7.06 -10.33 -8.87
N CYS A 184 6.13 -10.51 -7.94
CA CYS A 184 4.77 -9.97 -8.06
C CYS A 184 4.77 -8.43 -8.15
N LEU A 185 5.51 -7.74 -7.27
CA LEU A 185 5.60 -6.28 -7.31
C LEU A 185 6.26 -5.76 -8.59
N LEU A 186 7.37 -6.36 -9.03
CA LEU A 186 8.09 -5.94 -10.24
C LEU A 186 7.20 -6.04 -11.49
N ASN A 187 6.28 -7.01 -11.52
CA ASN A 187 5.42 -7.27 -12.67
C ASN A 187 3.97 -6.77 -12.48
N GLY A 188 3.63 -6.16 -11.35
CA GLY A 188 2.28 -5.69 -11.09
C GLY A 188 1.25 -6.82 -10.96
N LEU A 189 1.65 -7.96 -10.39
CA LEU A 189 0.82 -9.17 -10.27
C LEU A 189 0.12 -9.20 -8.91
N ASP A 190 -1.16 -8.91 -8.91
CA ASP A 190 -2.05 -9.19 -7.79
C ASP A 190 -2.57 -10.65 -7.82
N ASP A 191 -3.36 -11.04 -6.81
CA ASP A 191 -3.93 -12.40 -6.71
C ASP A 191 -4.77 -12.78 -7.94
N ILE A 192 -5.43 -11.80 -8.59
CA ILE A 192 -6.23 -12.02 -9.79
C ILE A 192 -5.34 -12.19 -11.00
N ALA A 193 -4.35 -11.32 -11.20
CA ALA A 193 -3.39 -11.43 -12.30
C ALA A 193 -2.64 -12.75 -12.26
N LEU A 194 -2.26 -13.24 -11.07
CA LEU A 194 -1.65 -14.57 -10.88
C LEU A 194 -2.60 -15.70 -11.30
N THR A 195 -3.89 -15.60 -10.98
CA THR A 195 -4.90 -16.59 -11.38
C THR A 195 -5.10 -16.60 -12.89
N LEU A 196 -5.16 -15.43 -13.52
CA LEU A 196 -5.35 -15.27 -14.96
C LEU A 196 -4.18 -15.81 -15.78
N GLN A 197 -2.98 -15.95 -15.22
CA GLN A 197 -1.88 -16.67 -15.88
C GLN A 197 -2.21 -18.15 -16.16
N HIS A 198 -3.26 -18.69 -15.53
CA HIS A 198 -3.73 -20.08 -15.70
C HIS A 198 -5.10 -20.16 -16.38
N GLU A 199 -5.57 -19.09 -17.04
CA GLU A 199 -6.90 -19.00 -17.66
C GLU A 199 -7.21 -20.16 -18.59
N GLU A 200 -6.25 -20.58 -19.44
CA GLU A 200 -6.42 -21.72 -20.36
C GLU A 200 -6.68 -23.03 -19.60
N LYS A 201 -5.99 -23.26 -18.48
CA LYS A 201 -6.20 -24.45 -17.65
C LYS A 201 -7.52 -24.42 -16.92
N ILE A 202 -7.95 -23.24 -16.46
CA ILE A 202 -9.23 -23.02 -15.79
C ILE A 202 -10.36 -23.29 -16.78
N SER A 203 -10.31 -22.68 -17.96
CA SER A 203 -11.31 -22.86 -19.03
C SER A 203 -11.40 -24.33 -19.49
N ALA A 204 -10.26 -25.02 -19.64
CA ALA A 204 -10.24 -26.43 -19.97
C ALA A 204 -10.88 -27.32 -18.88
N PHE A 205 -10.64 -26.99 -17.62
CA PHE A 205 -11.24 -27.70 -16.48
C PHE A 205 -12.75 -27.46 -16.38
N GLU A 206 -13.23 -26.24 -16.59
CA GLU A 206 -14.65 -25.90 -16.62
C GLU A 206 -15.38 -26.61 -17.77
N ALA A 207 -14.79 -26.60 -18.97
CA ALA A 207 -15.34 -27.29 -20.14
C ALA A 207 -15.44 -28.85 -19.96
N ALA A 208 -14.53 -29.41 -19.16
CA ALA A 208 -14.57 -30.85 -18.87
C ALA A 208 -15.64 -31.24 -17.81
N ARG A 209 -16.20 -30.25 -17.08
CA ARG A 209 -17.20 -30.46 -16.02
C ARG A 209 -18.63 -30.05 -16.40
N GLY A 210 -18.81 -29.23 -17.45
CA GLY A 210 -20.10 -28.80 -17.98
C GLY A 210 -20.70 -29.83 -18.88
#